data_15bedbbc9b6fd23a1fbf35360f716dab
#
_entry.id   15bedbbc9b6fd23a1fbf35360f716dab
#
_cell.length_a   1.000
_cell.length_b   1.000
_cell.length_c   1.000
_cell.angle_alpha   90.00
_cell.angle_beta   90.00
_cell.angle_gamma   90.00
#
_symmetry.space_group_name_H-M   'P 1'
#
loop_
_entity.id
_entity.type
_entity.pdbx_description
1 polymer ?
#
loop_
_entity_poly.entity_id
_entity_poly.type
_entity_poly.pdbx_seq_one_letter_code
_entity_poly.pdbx_strand_id
1 'polypeptide(L)'
;YCDRIPPKAKTKSWLTKEVNKLLFIWHNPEGNPTAEGVEIPYLPEIDSDEWNDSWHVDLMFIETNPRELVDNLSDVIHFGPVHGTPCTYFANTFEGHIGTQEFHGDSGRLGGNLIAKSAYYGPATHFTRMSAEFEGGTVETILLNSHVPTSENSFELRFGVLVKKNPELTSEQNNELAKQYVQ
;
A
#
# COMPACT_ATOMS: atom_id res chain seq x y z
N TYR A 1 14.87 -1.64 -42.14
CA TYR A 1 13.90 -2.41 -41.35
C TYR A 1 13.47 -3.62 -42.16
N CYS A 2 13.29 -4.80 -41.52
CA CYS A 2 12.89 -6.03 -42.23
C CYS A 2 11.39 -6.00 -42.51
N ASP A 3 11.00 -6.27 -43.76
CA ASP A 3 9.60 -6.45 -44.16
C ASP A 3 8.98 -7.73 -43.58
N ARG A 4 9.81 -8.59 -42.96
CA ARG A 4 9.38 -9.83 -42.35
C ARG A 4 10.00 -9.99 -40.95
N ILE A 5 9.14 -9.99 -39.93
CA ILE A 5 9.53 -10.31 -38.56
C ILE A 5 9.84 -11.82 -38.46
N PRO A 6 11.03 -12.24 -38.00
CA PRO A 6 11.34 -13.66 -37.84
C PRO A 6 10.34 -14.31 -36.87
N PRO A 7 9.85 -15.53 -37.14
CA PRO A 7 8.87 -16.23 -36.29
C PRO A 7 9.30 -16.41 -34.82
N LYS A 8 10.63 -16.44 -34.60
CA LYS A 8 11.21 -16.55 -33.24
C LYS A 8 11.46 -15.21 -32.55
N ALA A 9 11.26 -14.09 -33.23
CA ALA A 9 11.37 -12.74 -32.64
C ALA A 9 10.10 -12.42 -31.83
N LYS A 10 9.95 -13.08 -30.69
CA LYS A 10 8.84 -12.89 -29.76
C LYS A 10 9.41 -12.50 -28.40
N THR A 11 8.83 -11.53 -27.78
CA THR A 11 9.04 -11.21 -26.36
C THR A 11 7.96 -11.87 -25.52
N LYS A 12 8.29 -12.18 -24.26
CA LYS A 12 7.30 -12.66 -23.30
C LYS A 12 6.30 -11.51 -23.03
N SER A 13 5.03 -11.80 -23.11
CA SER A 13 3.97 -10.88 -22.67
C SER A 13 3.62 -11.16 -21.21
N TRP A 14 3.22 -10.12 -20.50
CA TRP A 14 2.80 -10.19 -19.12
C TRP A 14 1.34 -9.78 -19.01
N LEU A 15 0.59 -10.43 -18.13
CA LEU A 15 -0.73 -9.96 -17.77
C LEU A 15 -0.58 -8.70 -16.91
N THR A 16 -1.22 -7.63 -17.33
CA THR A 16 -1.17 -6.33 -16.65
C THR A 16 -2.57 -5.83 -16.32
N LYS A 17 -2.69 -5.07 -15.24
CA LYS A 17 -3.90 -4.37 -14.86
C LYS A 17 -3.54 -2.95 -14.43
N GLU A 18 -4.19 -1.96 -15.01
CA GLU A 18 -4.14 -0.58 -14.55
C GLU A 18 -5.38 -0.31 -13.68
N VAL A 19 -5.15 0.05 -12.44
CA VAL A 19 -6.19 0.39 -11.46
C VAL A 19 -5.61 1.31 -10.39
N ASN A 20 -6.39 2.22 -9.85
CA ASN A 20 -5.97 3.20 -8.83
C ASN A 20 -4.79 4.07 -9.29
N LYS A 21 -4.69 4.38 -10.59
CA LYS A 21 -3.54 5.10 -11.22
C LYS A 21 -2.19 4.38 -11.00
N LEU A 22 -2.22 3.06 -10.82
CA LEU A 22 -1.07 2.19 -10.65
C LEU A 22 -1.11 1.09 -11.71
N LEU A 23 0.08 0.67 -12.19
CA LEU A 23 0.23 -0.45 -13.11
C LEU A 23 0.68 -1.68 -12.33
N PHE A 24 -0.15 -2.72 -12.35
CA PHE A 24 0.15 -4.02 -11.76
C PHE A 24 0.54 -5.01 -12.85
N ILE A 25 1.51 -5.87 -12.53
CA ILE A 25 1.97 -6.95 -13.40
C ILE A 25 1.80 -8.27 -12.65
N TRP A 26 1.06 -9.19 -13.24
CA TRP A 26 0.95 -10.53 -12.70
C TRP A 26 2.21 -11.34 -13.03
N HIS A 27 2.85 -11.85 -12.00
CA HIS A 27 3.98 -12.76 -12.12
C HIS A 27 3.64 -14.12 -11.52
N ASN A 28 3.78 -15.16 -12.35
CA ASN A 28 3.74 -16.55 -11.93
C ASN A 28 4.91 -17.28 -12.61
N PRO A 29 5.80 -17.96 -11.87
CA PRO A 29 6.98 -18.63 -12.43
C PRO A 29 6.62 -19.68 -13.48
N GLU A 30 5.49 -20.38 -13.29
CA GLU A 30 4.99 -21.41 -14.18
C GLU A 30 4.17 -20.85 -15.34
N GLY A 31 3.89 -19.55 -15.34
CA GLY A 31 3.11 -18.89 -16.39
C GLY A 31 1.60 -19.10 -16.27
N ASN A 32 1.12 -19.56 -15.10
CA ASN A 32 -0.31 -19.73 -14.87
C ASN A 32 -1.02 -18.38 -14.81
N PRO A 33 -2.31 -18.31 -15.26
CA PRO A 33 -3.14 -17.12 -15.10
C PRO A 33 -3.41 -16.84 -13.62
N THR A 34 -4.02 -15.67 -13.33
CA THR A 34 -4.55 -15.40 -12.00
C THR A 34 -5.60 -16.44 -11.63
N ALA A 35 -5.63 -16.82 -10.35
CA ALA A 35 -6.73 -17.62 -9.85
C ALA A 35 -8.04 -16.82 -9.89
N GLU A 36 -9.17 -17.51 -9.98
CA GLU A 36 -10.48 -16.87 -9.94
C GLU A 36 -10.65 -16.08 -8.63
N GLY A 37 -11.16 -14.87 -8.73
CA GLY A 37 -11.40 -13.97 -7.58
C GLY A 37 -10.15 -13.22 -7.07
N VAL A 38 -8.96 -13.45 -7.65
CA VAL A 38 -7.76 -12.68 -7.28
C VAL A 38 -7.75 -11.37 -8.06
N GLU A 39 -8.13 -10.30 -7.38
CA GLU A 39 -8.19 -8.96 -7.97
C GLU A 39 -7.59 -7.90 -7.05
N ILE A 40 -7.01 -6.88 -7.65
CA ILE A 40 -6.68 -5.63 -6.94
C ILE A 40 -7.95 -4.80 -6.84
N PRO A 41 -8.36 -4.38 -5.63
CA PRO A 41 -9.58 -3.60 -5.45
C PRO A 41 -9.45 -2.20 -6.06
N TYR A 42 -10.57 -1.68 -6.51
CA TYR A 42 -10.66 -0.26 -6.84
C TYR A 42 -10.85 0.57 -5.57
N LEU A 43 -10.11 1.65 -5.48
CA LEU A 43 -10.18 2.63 -4.39
C LEU A 43 -10.91 3.88 -4.91
N PRO A 44 -12.17 4.11 -4.53
CA PRO A 44 -12.94 5.25 -5.04
C PRO A 44 -12.34 6.61 -4.64
N GLU A 45 -11.52 6.64 -3.61
CA GLU A 45 -10.83 7.83 -3.13
C GLU A 45 -9.88 8.42 -4.19
N ILE A 46 -9.34 7.59 -5.10
CA ILE A 46 -8.38 8.05 -6.12
C ILE A 46 -9.00 8.95 -7.20
N ASP A 47 -10.31 8.87 -7.36
CA ASP A 47 -11.07 9.68 -8.31
C ASP A 47 -11.98 10.70 -7.61
N SER A 48 -11.84 10.85 -6.29
CA SER A 48 -12.58 11.81 -5.48
C SER A 48 -11.85 13.15 -5.39
N ASP A 49 -12.58 14.24 -5.59
CA ASP A 49 -12.06 15.61 -5.42
C ASP A 49 -11.64 15.92 -3.97
N GLU A 50 -12.09 15.11 -3.00
CA GLU A 50 -11.72 15.24 -1.58
C GLU A 50 -10.31 14.72 -1.29
N TRP A 51 -9.69 13.97 -2.21
CA TRP A 51 -8.39 13.34 -2.03
C TRP A 51 -7.35 13.94 -2.98
N ASN A 52 -6.09 13.74 -2.67
CA ASN A 52 -5.01 14.14 -3.58
C ASN A 52 -5.12 13.42 -4.91
N ASP A 53 -4.75 14.10 -5.98
CA ASP A 53 -4.96 13.62 -7.37
C ASP A 53 -4.04 12.47 -7.78
N SER A 54 -3.01 12.20 -6.98
CA SER A 54 -2.01 11.17 -7.26
C SER A 54 -1.37 10.65 -5.97
N TRP A 55 -0.81 9.44 -6.07
CA TRP A 55 0.05 8.86 -5.05
C TRP A 55 1.35 9.65 -4.93
N HIS A 56 1.77 9.90 -3.69
CA HIS A 56 3.16 10.21 -3.39
C HIS A 56 3.84 8.90 -3.03
N VAL A 57 4.85 8.50 -3.81
CA VAL A 57 5.51 7.20 -3.68
C VAL A 57 6.99 7.39 -3.41
N ASP A 58 7.49 6.69 -2.40
CA ASP A 58 8.91 6.47 -2.18
C ASP A 58 9.30 5.03 -2.55
N LEU A 59 10.53 4.85 -3.00
CA LEU A 59 11.10 3.57 -3.37
C LEU A 59 12.25 3.25 -2.44
N MET A 60 12.08 2.22 -1.63
CA MET A 60 13.05 1.80 -0.63
C MET A 60 13.61 0.43 -0.97
N PHE A 61 14.93 0.28 -0.90
CA PHE A 61 15.57 -1.03 -0.96
C PHE A 61 15.75 -1.58 0.45
N ILE A 62 15.19 -2.76 0.70
CA ILE A 62 15.17 -3.39 2.01
C ILE A 62 15.94 -4.70 1.95
N GLU A 63 16.93 -4.84 2.84
CA GLU A 63 17.79 -6.02 2.94
C GLU A 63 17.23 -7.00 3.99
N THR A 64 16.10 -7.63 3.67
CA THR A 64 15.51 -8.72 4.44
C THR A 64 14.59 -9.56 3.56
N ASN A 65 14.18 -10.73 4.06
CA ASN A 65 13.21 -11.55 3.35
C ASN A 65 11.87 -10.81 3.24
N PRO A 66 11.25 -10.72 2.05
CA PRO A 66 9.97 -10.03 1.88
C PRO A 66 8.82 -10.56 2.74
N ARG A 67 8.92 -11.78 3.25
CA ARG A 67 7.97 -12.34 4.21
C ARG A 67 7.87 -11.51 5.50
N GLU A 68 8.97 -10.92 5.96
CA GLU A 68 9.00 -10.10 7.18
C GLU A 68 8.01 -8.92 7.10
N LEU A 69 7.82 -8.37 5.89
CA LEU A 69 6.82 -7.32 5.67
C LEU A 69 5.38 -7.84 5.87
N VAL A 70 5.13 -9.08 5.44
CA VAL A 70 3.80 -9.70 5.59
C VAL A 70 3.56 -10.14 7.03
N ASP A 71 4.60 -10.60 7.73
CA ASP A 71 4.51 -11.04 9.11
C ASP A 71 4.13 -9.89 10.08
N ASN A 72 4.38 -8.63 9.70
CA ASN A 72 3.88 -7.46 10.41
C ASN A 72 2.34 -7.43 10.56
N LEU A 73 1.61 -8.13 9.69
CA LEU A 73 0.16 -8.28 9.83
C LEU A 73 -0.23 -8.97 11.14
N SER A 74 0.64 -9.80 11.69
CA SER A 74 0.38 -10.58 12.91
C SER A 74 1.09 -10.02 14.14
N ASP A 75 2.02 -9.08 13.97
CA ASP A 75 2.80 -8.51 15.05
C ASP A 75 2.13 -7.26 15.64
N VAL A 76 1.41 -7.45 16.74
CA VAL A 76 0.80 -6.33 17.48
C VAL A 76 1.80 -5.63 18.40
N ILE A 77 2.86 -6.31 18.82
CA ILE A 77 3.74 -5.81 19.89
C ILE A 77 4.62 -4.66 19.39
N HIS A 78 4.99 -4.65 18.12
CA HIS A 78 5.87 -3.62 17.57
C HIS A 78 5.24 -2.21 17.51
N PHE A 79 3.90 -2.10 17.52
CA PHE A 79 3.23 -0.79 17.39
C PHE A 79 3.58 0.19 18.50
N GLY A 80 3.73 -0.28 19.75
CA GLY A 80 4.17 0.56 20.85
C GLY A 80 5.60 1.07 20.68
N PRO A 81 6.61 0.19 20.69
CA PRO A 81 8.01 0.60 20.68
C PRO A 81 8.49 1.18 19.35
N VAL A 82 7.97 0.73 18.21
CA VAL A 82 8.43 1.20 16.88
C VAL A 82 7.63 2.42 16.42
N HIS A 83 6.30 2.37 16.51
CA HIS A 83 5.44 3.44 16.01
C HIS A 83 5.00 4.43 17.08
N GLY A 84 5.30 4.18 18.37
CA GLY A 84 4.87 5.04 19.48
C GLY A 84 3.36 5.03 19.68
N THR A 85 2.66 3.98 19.22
CA THR A 85 1.21 3.86 19.21
C THR A 85 0.81 2.59 19.96
N PRO A 86 0.65 2.64 21.30
CA PRO A 86 0.16 1.51 22.07
C PRO A 86 -1.18 1.01 21.55
N CYS A 87 -1.27 -0.31 21.36
CA CYS A 87 -2.47 -0.96 20.84
C CYS A 87 -3.58 -1.01 21.89
N THR A 88 -4.78 -0.62 21.51
CA THR A 88 -6.01 -0.76 22.31
C THR A 88 -6.96 -1.81 21.76
N TYR A 89 -6.88 -2.08 20.44
CA TYR A 89 -7.62 -3.14 19.77
C TYR A 89 -6.83 -3.68 18.58
N PHE A 90 -6.85 -4.98 18.39
CA PHE A 90 -6.18 -5.65 17.29
C PHE A 90 -6.94 -6.90 16.87
N ALA A 91 -7.22 -7.02 15.58
CA ALA A 91 -7.86 -8.21 15.03
C ALA A 91 -7.35 -8.46 13.61
N ASN A 92 -7.13 -9.75 13.32
CA ASN A 92 -6.84 -10.23 11.97
C ASN A 92 -7.94 -11.16 11.50
N THR A 93 -8.32 -11.06 10.23
CA THR A 93 -9.20 -12.02 9.58
C THR A 93 -8.62 -12.42 8.23
N PHE A 94 -8.97 -13.63 7.79
CA PHE A 94 -8.50 -14.19 6.52
C PHE A 94 -9.69 -14.75 5.75
N GLU A 95 -9.81 -14.32 4.50
CA GLU A 95 -10.83 -14.82 3.59
C GLU A 95 -10.18 -15.13 2.24
N GLY A 96 -10.02 -16.42 1.94
CA GLY A 96 -9.30 -16.87 0.75
C GLY A 96 -7.86 -16.36 0.74
N HIS A 97 -7.53 -15.55 -0.25
CA HIS A 97 -6.19 -14.93 -0.42
C HIS A 97 -6.07 -13.54 0.21
N ILE A 98 -7.13 -13.05 0.85
CA ILE A 98 -7.16 -11.71 1.45
C ILE A 98 -6.95 -11.85 2.96
N GLY A 99 -5.91 -11.19 3.47
CA GLY A 99 -5.68 -11.03 4.90
C GLY A 99 -6.01 -9.60 5.30
N THR A 100 -6.82 -9.42 6.35
CA THR A 100 -7.15 -8.08 6.86
C THR A 100 -6.67 -7.92 8.29
N GLN A 101 -6.30 -6.69 8.62
CA GLN A 101 -5.92 -6.27 9.97
C GLN A 101 -6.74 -5.05 10.34
N GLU A 102 -7.32 -5.04 11.52
CA GLU A 102 -7.86 -3.85 12.14
C GLU A 102 -7.06 -3.56 13.41
N PHE A 103 -6.53 -2.35 13.48
CA PHE A 103 -5.73 -1.85 14.58
C PHE A 103 -6.33 -0.55 15.11
N HIS A 104 -6.47 -0.45 16.42
CA HIS A 104 -6.75 0.81 17.10
C HIS A 104 -5.66 1.06 18.13
N GLY A 105 -5.23 2.30 18.24
CA GLY A 105 -4.20 2.68 19.18
C GLY A 105 -4.28 4.14 19.56
N ASP A 106 -3.52 4.50 20.59
CA ASP A 106 -3.35 5.89 21.00
C ASP A 106 -2.07 6.43 20.39
N SER A 107 -2.21 7.37 19.46
CA SER A 107 -1.06 7.99 18.82
C SER A 107 -0.40 9.01 19.74
N GLY A 108 0.63 8.59 20.44
CA GLY A 108 1.45 9.49 21.25
C GLY A 108 2.09 10.64 20.46
N ARG A 109 2.29 10.48 19.14
CA ARG A 109 2.83 11.53 18.26
C ARG A 109 1.80 12.56 17.84
N LEU A 110 0.54 12.16 17.66
CA LEU A 110 -0.54 13.01 17.18
C LEU A 110 -1.48 13.45 18.32
N GLY A 111 -1.41 12.78 19.47
CA GLY A 111 -2.18 13.12 20.65
C GLY A 111 -3.64 12.69 20.62
N GLY A 112 -3.97 11.65 19.85
CA GLY A 112 -5.33 11.17 19.71
C GLY A 112 -5.43 9.72 19.21
N ASN A 113 -6.65 9.29 18.94
CA ASN A 113 -6.92 7.94 18.45
C ASN A 113 -6.42 7.72 17.03
N LEU A 114 -5.76 6.58 16.81
CA LEU A 114 -5.41 6.08 15.50
C LEU A 114 -6.21 4.81 15.20
N ILE A 115 -6.87 4.79 14.07
CA ILE A 115 -7.53 3.58 13.53
C ILE A 115 -6.88 3.27 12.18
N ALA A 116 -6.41 2.05 12.02
CA ALA A 116 -5.87 1.55 10.77
C ALA A 116 -6.59 0.25 10.35
N LYS A 117 -7.02 0.21 9.10
CA LYS A 117 -7.63 -0.96 8.47
C LYS A 117 -6.81 -1.34 7.24
N SER A 118 -6.04 -2.39 7.38
CA SER A 118 -5.17 -2.91 6.34
C SER A 118 -5.80 -4.12 5.65
N ALA A 119 -5.58 -4.26 4.35
CA ALA A 119 -5.94 -5.46 3.61
C ALA A 119 -4.84 -5.83 2.63
N TYR A 120 -4.35 -7.07 2.73
CA TYR A 120 -3.41 -7.69 1.81
C TYR A 120 -4.16 -8.41 0.70
N TYR A 121 -3.83 -8.09 -0.54
CA TYR A 121 -4.37 -8.71 -1.74
C TYR A 121 -3.29 -9.59 -2.38
N GLY A 122 -3.03 -10.74 -1.74
CA GLY A 122 -1.84 -11.52 -1.97
C GLY A 122 -0.61 -10.94 -1.23
N PRO A 123 0.57 -11.57 -1.35
CA PRO A 123 1.73 -11.25 -0.51
C PRO A 123 2.40 -9.92 -0.87
N ALA A 124 2.20 -9.39 -2.08
CA ALA A 124 2.99 -8.30 -2.62
C ALA A 124 2.30 -6.93 -2.64
N THR A 125 1.03 -6.85 -2.24
CA THR A 125 0.28 -5.59 -2.29
C THR A 125 -0.66 -5.49 -1.10
N HIS A 126 -0.55 -4.40 -0.35
CA HIS A 126 -1.55 -4.09 0.65
C HIS A 126 -1.90 -2.61 0.67
N PHE A 127 -3.14 -2.32 1.05
CA PHE A 127 -3.64 -0.97 1.29
C PHE A 127 -4.07 -0.84 2.75
N THR A 128 -3.69 0.26 3.37
CA THR A 128 -4.11 0.61 4.74
C THR A 128 -4.87 1.92 4.71
N ARG A 129 -6.15 1.90 5.08
CA ARG A 129 -6.89 3.11 5.40
C ARG A 129 -6.61 3.48 6.83
N MET A 130 -6.11 4.69 7.03
CA MET A 130 -5.78 5.23 8.34
C MET A 130 -6.60 6.48 8.62
N SER A 131 -7.09 6.58 9.84
CA SER A 131 -7.70 7.79 10.39
C SER A 131 -7.03 8.10 11.73
N ALA A 132 -6.47 9.29 11.85
CA ALA A 132 -5.82 9.75 13.06
C ALA A 132 -6.48 11.05 13.54
N GLU A 133 -6.94 11.04 14.79
CA GLU A 133 -7.48 12.23 15.46
C GLU A 133 -6.35 12.96 16.18
N PHE A 134 -6.38 14.27 16.16
CA PHE A 134 -5.47 15.16 16.89
C PHE A 134 -6.20 16.45 17.28
N GLU A 135 -5.56 17.30 18.10
CA GLU A 135 -6.18 18.53 18.63
C GLU A 135 -6.70 19.48 17.52
N GLY A 136 -6.12 19.43 16.33
CA GLY A 136 -6.49 20.25 15.16
C GLY A 136 -7.51 19.63 14.20
N GLY A 137 -7.99 18.40 14.44
CA GLY A 137 -8.94 17.72 13.56
C GLY A 137 -8.62 16.26 13.30
N THR A 138 -8.96 15.77 12.12
CA THR A 138 -8.73 14.39 11.69
C THR A 138 -7.93 14.37 10.41
N VAL A 139 -6.90 13.51 10.34
CA VAL A 139 -6.18 13.18 9.11
C VAL A 139 -6.60 11.80 8.64
N GLU A 140 -7.00 11.72 7.39
CA GLU A 140 -7.34 10.46 6.73
C GLU A 140 -6.33 10.20 5.60
N THR A 141 -5.77 8.99 5.58
CA THR A 141 -4.79 8.57 4.57
C THR A 141 -5.08 7.17 4.08
N ILE A 142 -4.62 6.88 2.86
CA ILE A 142 -4.49 5.51 2.36
C ILE A 142 -3.02 5.27 2.09
N LEU A 143 -2.46 4.26 2.73
CA LEU A 143 -1.10 3.81 2.48
C LEU A 143 -1.13 2.66 1.47
N LEU A 144 -0.21 2.70 0.52
CA LEU A 144 0.13 1.60 -0.36
C LEU A 144 1.46 1.01 0.10
N ASN A 145 1.49 -0.28 0.34
CA ASN A 145 2.74 -1.05 0.38
C ASN A 145 2.69 -2.09 -0.73
N SER A 146 3.61 -1.97 -1.65
CA SER A 146 3.81 -2.96 -2.71
C SER A 146 5.29 -3.26 -2.84
N HIS A 147 5.64 -4.53 -2.91
CA HIS A 147 7.05 -4.90 -2.98
C HIS A 147 7.34 -5.88 -4.12
N VAL A 148 8.58 -5.82 -4.59
CA VAL A 148 9.10 -6.75 -5.60
C VAL A 148 10.36 -7.39 -5.04
N PRO A 149 10.38 -8.71 -4.81
CA PRO A 149 11.58 -9.42 -4.40
C PRO A 149 12.70 -9.23 -5.44
N THR A 150 13.88 -8.84 -4.99
CA THR A 150 15.09 -8.71 -5.81
C THR A 150 16.06 -9.88 -5.57
N SER A 151 15.96 -10.49 -4.38
CA SER A 151 16.61 -11.76 -4.04
C SER A 151 15.79 -12.46 -2.95
N GLU A 152 16.31 -13.57 -2.42
CA GLU A 152 15.72 -14.28 -1.28
C GLU A 152 15.67 -13.40 -0.01
N ASN A 153 16.64 -12.50 0.15
CA ASN A 153 16.82 -11.66 1.33
C ASN A 153 16.84 -10.17 0.99
N SER A 154 16.15 -9.76 -0.05
CA SER A 154 16.01 -8.34 -0.37
C SER A 154 14.80 -8.09 -1.26
N PHE A 155 14.24 -6.91 -1.15
CA PHE A 155 13.14 -6.45 -1.99
C PHE A 155 13.16 -4.94 -2.17
N GLU A 156 12.53 -4.47 -3.24
CA GLU A 156 12.14 -3.07 -3.40
C GLU A 156 10.75 -2.88 -2.86
N LEU A 157 10.60 -1.99 -1.89
CA LEU A 157 9.32 -1.56 -1.35
C LEU A 157 8.90 -0.25 -2.02
N ARG A 158 7.69 -0.24 -2.56
CA ARG A 158 6.99 0.97 -3.00
C ARG A 158 6.03 1.36 -1.91
N PHE A 159 6.41 2.35 -1.14
CA PHE A 159 5.57 2.94 -0.11
C PHE A 159 4.87 4.17 -0.69
N GLY A 160 3.56 4.13 -0.78
CA GLY A 160 2.75 5.20 -1.35
C GLY A 160 1.75 5.74 -0.34
N VAL A 161 1.48 7.04 -0.43
CA VAL A 161 0.47 7.72 0.39
C VAL A 161 -0.49 8.50 -0.48
N LEU A 162 -1.77 8.34 -0.20
CA LEU A 162 -2.86 9.18 -0.67
C LEU A 162 -3.48 9.84 0.55
N VAL A 163 -3.64 11.16 0.52
CA VAL A 163 -4.11 11.95 1.68
C VAL A 163 -5.42 12.65 1.33
N LYS A 164 -6.36 12.63 2.25
CA LYS A 164 -7.57 13.45 2.16
C LYS A 164 -7.20 14.92 2.29
N LYS A 165 -7.66 15.74 1.36
CA LYS A 165 -7.37 17.18 1.34
C LYS A 165 -7.96 17.88 2.57
N ASN A 166 -7.17 18.74 3.16
CA ASN A 166 -7.70 19.73 4.10
C ASN A 166 -8.32 20.88 3.28
N PRO A 167 -9.63 21.16 3.43
CA PRO A 167 -10.31 22.19 2.65
C PRO A 167 -9.83 23.63 2.96
N GLU A 168 -9.14 23.83 4.07
CA GLU A 168 -8.56 25.13 4.45
C GLU A 168 -7.23 25.41 3.76
N LEU A 169 -6.62 24.39 3.11
CA LEU A 169 -5.34 24.48 2.43
C LEU A 169 -5.53 24.57 0.91
N THR A 170 -4.61 25.26 0.25
CA THR A 170 -4.51 25.22 -1.21
C THR A 170 -4.11 23.83 -1.73
N SER A 171 -4.33 23.57 -3.01
CA SER A 171 -3.90 22.30 -3.62
C SER A 171 -2.38 22.07 -3.49
N GLU A 172 -1.57 23.13 -3.61
CA GLU A 172 -0.12 23.04 -3.44
C GLU A 172 0.27 22.71 -2.00
N GLN A 173 -0.37 23.33 -1.01
CA GLN A 173 -0.15 23.05 0.41
C GLN A 173 -0.58 21.61 0.76
N ASN A 174 -1.70 21.14 0.23
CA ASN A 174 -2.14 19.75 0.41
C ASN A 174 -1.14 18.75 -0.19
N ASN A 175 -0.55 19.05 -1.36
CA ASN A 175 0.47 18.21 -1.97
C ASN A 175 1.78 18.20 -1.16
N GLU A 176 2.20 19.32 -0.62
CA GLU A 176 3.40 19.38 0.25
C GLU A 176 3.15 18.62 1.57
N LEU A 177 1.96 18.73 2.15
CA LEU A 177 1.58 17.94 3.32
C LEU A 177 1.65 16.43 3.01
N ALA A 178 1.10 16.00 1.88
CA ALA A 178 1.12 14.59 1.49
C ALA A 178 2.54 14.03 1.30
N LYS A 179 3.48 14.83 0.78
CA LYS A 179 4.89 14.43 0.66
C LYS A 179 5.57 14.18 2.01
N GLN A 180 5.17 14.90 3.06
CA GLN A 180 5.74 14.72 4.39
C GLN A 180 5.35 13.37 5.03
N TYR A 181 4.28 12.74 4.56
CA TYR A 181 3.87 11.42 5.05
C TYR A 181 4.67 10.26 4.45
N VAL A 182 5.48 10.51 3.40
CA VAL A 182 6.32 9.50 2.73
C VAL A 182 7.79 9.57 3.19
N GLN A 183 8.18 10.62 3.91
CA GLN A 183 9.53 10.84 4.46
C GLN A 183 9.61 10.35 5.92
#